data_9e4c2387d0f66ca34ef80b1cf6acdd5a
#
_entry.id   9e4c2387d0f66ca34ef80b1cf6acdd5a
#
_cell.length_a   1.000
_cell.length_b   1.000
_cell.length_c   1.000
_cell.angle_alpha   90.00
_cell.angle_beta   90.00
_cell.angle_gamma   90.00
#
_symmetry.space_group_name_H-M   'P 1'
#
loop_
_entity.id
_entity.type
_entity.pdbx_description
1 polymer ?
#
loop_
_entity_poly.entity_id
_entity_poly.type
_entity_poly.pdbx_seq_one_letter_code
_entity_poly.pdbx_strand_id
1 'polypeptide(L)'
;MVNDQDIPHETMNAQASPASPQHSEPDRKTLDYWGYIVLAAGVGALFWGLVSAVGTGWGYWEYTSGLKGVAGAFLLGLGAILIGALQGWRVRKAVNPPPRARRWVGMGVALAYVAWVGTFLMAALTVPAIHDVSTDLADPPAFQTLALRADNLDNVPGADDKDMSGLTPQQRWAVVHQKAYGGIRSVRSNEPVPMVIAKAERLAKARGWDVAVSLPEEGRFEATETSAFFQFKDDVVLRVRPSETGEGSIVDMRSVSRVGVSDLGMNAKRVRAFFADLTGTVTAAP
;
A
#
# COMPACT_ATOMS: atom_id res chain seq x y z
N MET A 1 51.76 13.68 105.93
CA MET A 1 50.71 14.57 106.49
C MET A 1 50.16 15.37 105.31
N VAL A 2 48.87 15.28 105.09
CA VAL A 2 48.00 16.21 104.35
C VAL A 2 48.18 16.16 102.84
N ASN A 3 47.28 15.73 102.26
CA ASN A 3 45.83 15.73 101.97
C ASN A 3 45.66 16.06 100.47
N ASP A 4 45.16 15.14 99.94
CA ASP A 4 44.69 15.03 98.54
C ASP A 4 43.42 15.84 98.37
N GLN A 5 43.27 16.60 97.36
CA GLN A 5 42.01 17.23 97.04
C GLN A 5 41.60 16.93 95.57
N ASP A 6 40.45 16.38 95.46
CA ASP A 6 39.71 16.04 94.26
C ASP A 6 39.60 17.13 93.23
N ILE A 7 39.83 16.75 92.01
CA ILE A 7 39.49 17.56 90.86
C ILE A 7 38.34 16.81 90.09
N PRO A 8 37.18 17.40 89.89
CA PRO A 8 36.10 16.73 89.14
C PRO A 8 36.39 16.72 87.65
N HIS A 9 36.28 15.55 87.01
CA HIS A 9 36.26 15.36 85.60
C HIS A 9 35.03 15.97 84.96
N GLU A 10 35.17 17.07 84.27
CA GLU A 10 34.17 17.70 83.41
C GLU A 10 34.02 16.88 82.10
N THR A 11 32.87 16.21 81.98
CA THR A 11 32.49 15.49 80.77
C THR A 11 32.24 16.45 79.65
N MET A 12 33.16 16.49 78.68
CA MET A 12 33.03 17.25 77.48
C MET A 12 31.91 16.64 76.60
N ASN A 13 30.76 17.31 76.62
CA ASN A 13 29.62 16.99 75.82
C ASN A 13 29.94 17.35 74.32
N ALA A 14 30.20 16.32 73.48
CA ALA A 14 30.42 16.49 72.06
C ALA A 14 29.09 16.93 71.40
N GLN A 15 28.95 18.22 71.15
CA GLN A 15 27.87 18.75 70.39
C GLN A 15 28.01 18.19 68.95
N ALA A 16 27.04 17.34 68.56
CA ALA A 16 26.85 16.89 67.20
C ALA A 16 26.57 18.11 66.29
N SER A 17 27.46 18.37 65.34
CA SER A 17 27.23 19.34 64.29
C SER A 17 25.95 19.02 63.54
N PRO A 18 25.06 19.99 63.26
CA PRO A 18 23.88 19.76 62.45
C PRO A 18 24.33 19.35 61.03
N ALA A 19 23.82 18.22 60.60
CA ALA A 19 23.98 17.72 59.24
C ALA A 19 23.57 18.83 58.23
N SER A 20 24.48 19.24 57.36
CA SER A 20 24.18 20.17 56.27
C SER A 20 23.02 19.63 55.45
N PRO A 21 22.04 20.44 55.08
CA PRO A 21 20.96 19.99 54.19
C PRO A 21 21.58 19.54 52.85
N GLN A 22 21.42 18.27 52.54
CA GLN A 22 21.76 17.75 51.22
C GLN A 22 20.83 18.49 50.25
N HIS A 23 21.37 19.45 49.53
CA HIS A 23 20.75 20.02 48.32
C HIS A 23 20.58 18.84 47.36
N SER A 24 19.39 18.25 47.29
CA SER A 24 19.02 17.39 46.17
C SER A 24 19.11 18.23 44.92
N GLU A 25 20.15 18.00 44.08
CA GLU A 25 20.16 18.57 42.73
C GLU A 25 18.83 18.27 42.08
N PRO A 26 18.20 19.28 41.42
CA PRO A 26 16.96 19.04 40.70
C PRO A 26 17.24 17.99 39.63
N ASP A 27 16.42 16.94 39.62
CA ASP A 27 16.45 15.83 38.69
C ASP A 27 16.46 16.43 37.26
N ARG A 28 17.66 16.53 36.65
CA ARG A 28 17.80 16.94 35.25
C ARG A 28 17.14 15.87 34.42
N LYS A 29 15.83 16.04 34.13
CA LYS A 29 15.11 15.25 33.13
C LYS A 29 15.92 15.31 31.86
N THR A 30 16.72 14.28 31.61
CA THR A 30 17.46 14.13 30.36
C THR A 30 16.45 14.21 29.21
N LEU A 31 16.53 15.29 28.42
CA LEU A 31 15.66 15.47 27.27
C LEU A 31 15.83 14.26 26.35
N ASP A 32 14.74 13.59 26.04
CA ASP A 32 14.73 12.43 25.13
C ASP A 32 14.80 12.88 23.67
N TYR A 33 15.91 13.51 23.27
CA TYR A 33 16.13 14.00 21.91
C TYR A 33 15.94 12.91 20.87
N TRP A 34 16.43 11.71 21.14
CA TRP A 34 16.33 10.59 20.22
C TRP A 34 14.89 10.08 20.08
N GLY A 35 14.13 10.05 21.16
CA GLY A 35 12.71 9.70 21.11
C GLY A 35 11.92 10.70 20.28
N TYR A 36 12.22 11.99 20.37
CA TYR A 36 11.63 13.01 19.50
C TYR A 36 12.03 12.85 18.05
N ILE A 37 13.31 12.57 17.74
CA ILE A 37 13.79 12.33 16.37
C ILE A 37 13.07 11.13 15.76
N VAL A 38 12.99 10.01 16.47
CA VAL A 38 12.32 8.80 15.99
C VAL A 38 10.82 9.04 15.78
N LEU A 39 10.17 9.77 16.70
CA LEU A 39 8.76 10.14 16.55
C LEU A 39 8.55 11.03 15.33
N ALA A 40 9.35 12.10 15.21
CA ALA A 40 9.25 13.03 14.07
C ALA A 40 9.52 12.34 12.73
N ALA A 41 10.54 11.46 12.68
CA ALA A 41 10.86 10.71 11.47
C ALA A 41 9.76 9.69 11.10
N GLY A 42 9.20 8.96 12.08
CA GLY A 42 8.13 7.99 11.83
C GLY A 42 6.83 8.65 11.35
N VAL A 43 6.39 9.70 12.06
CA VAL A 43 5.20 10.47 11.66
C VAL A 43 5.46 11.22 10.35
N GLY A 44 6.67 11.80 10.20
CA GLY A 44 7.10 12.49 8.99
C GLY A 44 7.11 11.58 7.75
N ALA A 45 7.55 10.32 7.90
CA ALA A 45 7.51 9.33 6.83
C ALA A 45 6.07 9.07 6.35
N LEU A 46 5.14 8.80 7.27
CA LEU A 46 3.73 8.62 6.93
C LEU A 46 3.16 9.87 6.26
N PHE A 47 3.38 11.05 6.83
CA PHE A 47 2.87 12.30 6.29
C PHE A 47 3.45 12.61 4.89
N TRP A 48 4.78 12.49 4.72
CA TRP A 48 5.42 12.70 3.42
C TRP A 48 4.92 11.72 2.37
N GLY A 49 4.78 10.44 2.70
CA GLY A 49 4.23 9.44 1.78
C GLY A 49 2.80 9.76 1.35
N LEU A 50 1.93 10.14 2.30
CA LEU A 50 0.55 10.55 2.00
C LEU A 50 0.49 11.81 1.14
N VAL A 51 1.26 12.84 1.48
CA VAL A 51 1.33 14.08 0.69
C VAL A 51 1.80 13.79 -0.73
N SER A 52 2.81 12.92 -0.89
CA SER A 52 3.33 12.53 -2.20
C SER A 52 2.27 11.85 -3.07
N ALA A 53 1.48 10.95 -2.49
CA ALA A 53 0.43 10.22 -3.20
C ALA A 53 -0.78 11.12 -3.51
N VAL A 54 -1.30 11.84 -2.51
CA VAL A 54 -2.47 12.71 -2.66
C VAL A 54 -2.16 13.90 -3.57
N GLY A 55 -0.97 14.49 -3.46
CA GLY A 55 -0.56 15.60 -4.33
C GLY A 55 -0.44 15.20 -5.80
N THR A 56 -0.06 13.94 -6.07
CA THR A 56 -0.18 13.36 -7.43
C THR A 56 -1.64 13.31 -7.86
N GLY A 57 -2.53 12.78 -7.02
CA GLY A 57 -3.96 12.68 -7.32
C GLY A 57 -4.61 14.02 -7.60
N TRP A 58 -4.15 15.09 -6.95
CA TRP A 58 -4.62 16.45 -7.17
C TRP A 58 -3.91 17.18 -8.32
N GLY A 59 -2.95 16.52 -9.00
CA GLY A 59 -2.24 17.06 -10.15
C GLY A 59 -1.17 18.10 -9.82
N TYR A 60 -0.70 18.17 -8.55
CA TYR A 60 0.38 19.10 -8.19
C TYR A 60 1.73 18.69 -8.80
N TRP A 61 1.90 17.41 -9.10
CA TRP A 61 3.10 16.87 -9.76
C TRP A 61 2.79 15.55 -10.48
N GLU A 62 3.69 15.19 -11.36
CA GLU A 62 3.67 13.93 -12.12
C GLU A 62 3.71 12.72 -11.17
N TYR A 63 3.02 11.63 -11.56
CA TYR A 63 2.95 10.40 -10.76
C TYR A 63 4.31 9.80 -10.43
N THR A 64 5.29 9.93 -11.33
CA THR A 64 6.67 9.48 -11.11
C THR A 64 7.34 10.22 -9.96
N SER A 65 7.08 11.52 -9.80
CA SER A 65 7.55 12.32 -8.66
C SER A 65 6.86 11.91 -7.36
N GLY A 66 5.56 11.63 -7.41
CA GLY A 66 4.83 11.09 -6.27
C GLY A 66 5.37 9.73 -5.81
N LEU A 67 5.65 8.82 -6.74
CA LEU A 67 6.25 7.52 -6.42
C LEU A 67 7.66 7.67 -5.82
N LYS A 68 8.50 8.59 -6.33
CA LYS A 68 9.81 8.92 -5.72
C LYS A 68 9.63 9.44 -4.28
N GLY A 69 8.62 10.28 -4.05
CA GLY A 69 8.29 10.79 -2.71
C GLY A 69 7.88 9.66 -1.75
N VAL A 70 7.04 8.73 -2.19
CA VAL A 70 6.67 7.53 -1.40
C VAL A 70 7.90 6.67 -1.10
N ALA A 71 8.81 6.48 -2.07
CA ALA A 71 10.04 5.73 -1.87
C ALA A 71 10.98 6.43 -0.86
N GLY A 72 11.13 7.77 -0.95
CA GLY A 72 11.90 8.56 0.01
C GLY A 72 11.32 8.46 1.43
N ALA A 73 10.01 8.55 1.55
CA ALA A 73 9.30 8.38 2.82
C ALA A 73 9.46 6.96 3.39
N PHE A 74 9.48 5.93 2.54
CA PHE A 74 9.75 4.55 2.94
C PHE A 74 11.16 4.40 3.54
N LEU A 75 12.18 4.98 2.90
CA LEU A 75 13.56 5.00 3.43
C LEU A 75 13.67 5.76 4.76
N LEU A 76 12.96 6.89 4.90
CA LEU A 76 12.88 7.64 6.16
C LEU A 76 12.24 6.78 7.26
N GLY A 77 11.18 6.04 6.96
CA GLY A 77 10.54 5.11 7.89
C GLY A 77 11.48 4.00 8.36
N LEU A 78 12.22 3.38 7.43
CA LEU A 78 13.25 2.39 7.76
C LEU A 78 14.34 2.98 8.66
N GLY A 79 14.79 4.21 8.37
CA GLY A 79 15.74 4.95 9.20
C GLY A 79 15.22 5.18 10.62
N ALA A 80 13.94 5.57 10.78
CA ALA A 80 13.31 5.76 12.07
C ALA A 80 13.28 4.46 12.90
N ILE A 81 12.95 3.33 12.27
CA ILE A 81 12.95 2.01 12.92
C ILE A 81 14.37 1.64 13.37
N LEU A 82 15.36 1.78 12.48
CA LEU A 82 16.75 1.45 12.78
C LEU A 82 17.31 2.30 13.93
N ILE A 83 17.13 3.61 13.87
CA ILE A 83 17.60 4.55 14.92
C ILE A 83 16.92 4.23 16.24
N GLY A 84 15.60 3.99 16.23
CA GLY A 84 14.84 3.64 17.42
C GLY A 84 15.29 2.32 18.05
N ALA A 85 15.61 1.31 17.22
CA ALA A 85 16.12 0.03 17.67
C ALA A 85 17.56 0.17 18.28
N LEU A 86 18.44 0.88 17.59
CA LEU A 86 19.82 1.12 18.07
C LEU A 86 19.83 1.91 19.39
N GLN A 87 19.00 2.94 19.49
CA GLN A 87 18.85 3.70 20.72
C GLN A 87 18.31 2.79 21.85
N GLY A 88 17.28 1.99 21.55
CA GLY A 88 16.73 1.04 22.51
C GLY A 88 17.78 0.05 23.04
N TRP A 89 18.63 -0.42 22.17
CA TRP A 89 19.73 -1.32 22.52
C TRP A 89 20.78 -0.61 23.39
N ARG A 90 21.18 0.64 23.05
CA ARG A 90 22.15 1.42 23.84
C ARG A 90 21.65 1.73 25.25
N VAL A 91 20.37 2.11 25.40
CA VAL A 91 19.84 2.55 26.69
C VAL A 91 19.27 1.41 27.55
N ARG A 92 19.29 0.15 27.07
CA ARG A 92 18.73 -0.99 27.82
C ARG A 92 19.39 -1.26 29.18
N LYS A 93 20.68 -0.87 29.33
CA LYS A 93 21.47 -1.03 30.55
C LYS A 93 21.68 0.30 31.30
N ALA A 94 21.06 1.39 30.85
CA ALA A 94 21.20 2.68 31.52
C ALA A 94 20.49 2.66 32.88
N VAL A 95 21.10 3.29 33.87
CA VAL A 95 20.54 3.41 35.25
C VAL A 95 19.26 4.26 35.23
N ASN A 96 19.26 5.35 34.43
CA ASN A 96 18.11 6.25 34.24
C ASN A 96 17.76 6.33 32.75
N PRO A 97 17.03 5.35 32.19
CA PRO A 97 16.71 5.38 30.76
C PRO A 97 15.69 6.49 30.44
N PRO A 98 15.82 7.13 29.28
CA PRO A 98 14.84 8.14 28.86
C PRO A 98 13.44 7.51 28.64
N PRO A 99 12.35 8.35 28.64
CA PRO A 99 11.01 7.87 28.39
C PRO A 99 10.90 7.09 27.08
N ARG A 100 10.30 5.89 27.11
CA ARG A 100 10.28 4.98 25.96
C ARG A 100 9.11 5.23 25.01
N ALA A 101 8.06 5.92 25.47
CA ALA A 101 6.79 6.05 24.74
C ALA A 101 6.96 6.66 23.33
N ARG A 102 7.66 7.81 23.22
CA ARG A 102 7.87 8.50 21.93
C ARG A 102 8.57 7.62 20.91
N ARG A 103 9.63 6.93 21.34
CA ARG A 103 10.38 5.99 20.50
C ARG A 103 9.48 4.87 19.98
N TRP A 104 8.71 4.24 20.87
CA TRP A 104 7.84 3.14 20.48
C TRP A 104 6.70 3.60 19.56
N VAL A 105 6.11 4.77 19.82
CA VAL A 105 5.09 5.36 18.94
C VAL A 105 5.68 5.67 17.57
N GLY A 106 6.83 6.35 17.50
CA GLY A 106 7.49 6.66 16.23
C GLY A 106 7.86 5.42 15.43
N MET A 107 8.43 4.40 16.08
CA MET A 107 8.74 3.11 15.44
C MET A 107 7.46 2.39 14.99
N GLY A 108 6.40 2.40 15.78
CA GLY A 108 5.12 1.76 15.43
C GLY A 108 4.48 2.40 14.20
N VAL A 109 4.44 3.73 14.12
CA VAL A 109 3.95 4.47 12.95
C VAL A 109 4.81 4.18 11.72
N ALA A 110 6.15 4.25 11.88
CA ALA A 110 7.07 3.93 10.79
C ALA A 110 6.90 2.48 10.30
N LEU A 111 6.77 1.51 11.21
CA LEU A 111 6.59 0.10 10.87
C LEU A 111 5.27 -0.13 10.11
N ALA A 112 4.18 0.49 10.57
CA ALA A 112 2.88 0.38 9.89
C ALA A 112 2.97 0.93 8.45
N TYR A 113 3.61 2.10 8.26
CA TYR A 113 3.82 2.68 6.94
C TYR A 113 4.72 1.82 6.06
N VAL A 114 5.88 1.38 6.57
CA VAL A 114 6.83 0.52 5.85
C VAL A 114 6.19 -0.82 5.47
N ALA A 115 5.44 -1.42 6.37
CA ALA A 115 4.73 -2.67 6.09
C ALA A 115 3.67 -2.48 4.99
N TRP A 116 2.90 -1.39 5.06
CA TRP A 116 1.89 -1.08 4.04
C TRP A 116 2.51 -0.84 2.65
N VAL A 117 3.54 0.00 2.53
CA VAL A 117 4.25 0.21 1.26
C VAL A 117 4.95 -1.08 0.81
N GLY A 118 5.47 -1.86 1.76
CA GLY A 118 6.08 -3.16 1.50
C GLY A 118 5.17 -4.15 0.78
N THR A 119 3.83 -4.09 1.00
CA THR A 119 2.88 -4.94 0.26
C THR A 119 2.89 -4.64 -1.24
N PHE A 120 3.00 -3.38 -1.63
CA PHE A 120 3.10 -2.98 -3.05
C PHE A 120 4.45 -3.37 -3.65
N LEU A 121 5.53 -3.27 -2.88
CA LEU A 121 6.86 -3.72 -3.31
C LEU A 121 6.88 -5.24 -3.53
N MET A 122 6.27 -6.01 -2.63
CA MET A 122 6.11 -7.47 -2.81
C MET A 122 5.27 -7.79 -4.04
N ALA A 123 4.17 -7.05 -4.28
CA ALA A 123 3.37 -7.21 -5.50
C ALA A 123 4.22 -6.94 -6.75
N ALA A 124 5.04 -5.87 -6.76
CA ALA A 124 5.93 -5.55 -7.88
C ALA A 124 6.97 -6.64 -8.17
N LEU A 125 7.35 -7.44 -7.17
CA LEU A 125 8.30 -8.55 -7.33
C LEU A 125 7.64 -9.87 -7.72
N THR A 126 6.34 -10.02 -7.50
CA THR A 126 5.63 -11.30 -7.64
C THR A 126 4.66 -11.37 -8.82
N VAL A 127 4.17 -10.20 -9.30
CA VAL A 127 3.29 -10.15 -10.47
C VAL A 127 4.05 -9.64 -11.70
N PRO A 128 3.67 -10.06 -12.91
CA PRO A 128 4.31 -9.57 -14.12
C PRO A 128 4.04 -8.06 -14.32
N ALA A 129 4.98 -7.39 -14.97
CA ALA A 129 4.85 -5.98 -15.33
C ALA A 129 3.92 -5.82 -16.56
N ILE A 130 2.64 -6.12 -16.37
CA ILE A 130 1.56 -5.84 -17.32
C ILE A 130 0.47 -5.03 -16.61
N HIS A 131 -0.27 -4.26 -17.37
CA HIS A 131 -1.35 -3.38 -16.88
C HIS A 131 -2.65 -3.57 -17.66
N ASP A 132 -2.69 -4.57 -18.51
CA ASP A 132 -3.82 -4.96 -19.34
C ASP A 132 -4.21 -6.41 -19.01
N VAL A 133 -5.42 -6.61 -18.52
CA VAL A 133 -5.95 -7.91 -18.12
C VAL A 133 -7.26 -8.15 -18.82
N SER A 134 -7.37 -9.28 -19.53
CA SER A 134 -8.56 -9.69 -20.28
C SER A 134 -8.96 -11.12 -19.97
N THR A 135 -10.24 -11.41 -20.03
CA THR A 135 -10.80 -12.76 -19.89
C THR A 135 -10.76 -13.56 -21.19
N ASP A 136 -10.75 -12.88 -22.33
CA ASP A 136 -10.56 -13.47 -23.65
C ASP A 136 -9.25 -12.90 -24.24
N LEU A 137 -8.23 -13.75 -24.40
CA LEU A 137 -6.92 -13.35 -24.91
C LEU A 137 -6.83 -13.47 -26.43
N ALA A 138 -7.69 -14.27 -27.03
CA ALA A 138 -7.75 -14.45 -28.50
C ALA A 138 -8.46 -13.27 -29.17
N ASP A 139 -9.55 -12.78 -28.54
CA ASP A 139 -10.34 -11.65 -29.00
C ASP A 139 -10.72 -10.77 -27.80
N PRO A 140 -9.76 -9.96 -27.29
CA PRO A 140 -10.00 -9.12 -26.11
C PRO A 140 -11.11 -8.09 -26.37
N PRO A 141 -12.03 -7.86 -25.42
CA PRO A 141 -13.04 -6.81 -25.54
C PRO A 141 -12.42 -5.47 -25.92
N ALA A 142 -12.94 -4.83 -26.97
CA ALA A 142 -12.44 -3.56 -27.46
C ALA A 142 -13.19 -2.39 -26.84
N PHE A 143 -12.46 -1.35 -26.42
CA PHE A 143 -13.04 -0.07 -26.04
C PHE A 143 -13.55 0.65 -27.30
N GLN A 144 -14.71 1.26 -27.22
CA GLN A 144 -15.31 2.03 -28.32
C GLN A 144 -15.66 3.46 -27.90
N THR A 145 -15.93 3.68 -26.61
CA THR A 145 -16.22 5.00 -26.03
C THR A 145 -14.99 5.54 -25.31
N LEU A 146 -14.35 4.71 -24.48
CA LEU A 146 -13.06 5.02 -23.88
C LEU A 146 -11.92 4.67 -24.85
N ALA A 147 -10.82 5.40 -24.76
CA ALA A 147 -9.67 5.19 -25.64
C ALA A 147 -8.62 4.30 -24.96
N LEU A 148 -8.25 3.20 -25.62
CA LEU A 148 -7.09 2.44 -25.22
C LEU A 148 -5.83 3.29 -25.43
N ARG A 149 -4.89 3.27 -24.47
CA ARG A 149 -3.61 3.99 -24.60
C ARG A 149 -2.81 3.46 -25.80
N ALA A 150 -2.14 4.37 -26.52
CA ALA A 150 -1.41 4.02 -27.74
C ALA A 150 -0.24 3.05 -27.49
N ASP A 151 0.43 3.18 -26.31
CA ASP A 151 1.58 2.39 -25.87
C ASP A 151 1.21 1.17 -25.02
N ASN A 152 -0.04 0.68 -25.14
CA ASN A 152 -0.60 -0.35 -24.25
C ASN A 152 0.24 -1.62 -24.14
N LEU A 153 0.90 -2.04 -25.23
CA LEU A 153 1.70 -3.28 -25.25
C LEU A 153 3.20 -3.06 -25.43
N ASP A 154 3.68 -1.80 -25.42
CA ASP A 154 5.08 -1.48 -25.73
C ASP A 154 6.07 -2.08 -24.70
N ASN A 155 5.66 -2.14 -23.44
CA ASN A 155 6.51 -2.57 -22.32
C ASN A 155 6.19 -3.98 -21.81
N VAL A 156 5.56 -4.83 -22.62
CA VAL A 156 5.28 -6.21 -22.23
C VAL A 156 6.60 -6.96 -22.03
N PRO A 157 6.81 -7.63 -20.87
CA PRO A 157 8.02 -8.38 -20.57
C PRO A 157 8.32 -9.47 -21.59
N GLY A 158 9.60 -9.86 -21.68
CA GLY A 158 10.05 -11.00 -22.49
C GLY A 158 10.52 -10.66 -23.91
N ALA A 159 10.66 -9.38 -24.27
CA ALA A 159 11.17 -9.00 -25.60
C ALA A 159 12.59 -9.56 -25.87
N ASP A 160 13.41 -9.61 -24.82
CA ASP A 160 14.79 -10.11 -24.88
C ASP A 160 14.93 -11.60 -24.49
N ASP A 161 13.85 -12.26 -24.10
CA ASP A 161 13.85 -13.67 -23.74
C ASP A 161 13.92 -14.53 -25.00
N LYS A 162 14.83 -15.50 -25.04
CA LYS A 162 15.02 -16.40 -26.21
C LYS A 162 13.72 -17.08 -26.63
N ASP A 163 12.90 -17.48 -25.66
CA ASP A 163 11.65 -18.21 -25.91
C ASP A 163 10.51 -17.30 -26.41
N MET A 164 10.64 -15.97 -26.28
CA MET A 164 9.63 -15.00 -26.65
C MET A 164 10.09 -13.94 -27.67
N SER A 165 11.37 -13.93 -28.06
CA SER A 165 11.97 -12.91 -28.94
C SER A 165 11.35 -12.85 -30.33
N GLY A 166 10.76 -13.96 -30.82
CA GLY A 166 10.05 -14.02 -32.09
C GLY A 166 8.56 -13.64 -32.03
N LEU A 167 8.03 -13.38 -30.83
CA LEU A 167 6.61 -13.09 -30.64
C LEU A 167 6.33 -11.59 -30.83
N THR A 168 5.17 -11.28 -31.39
CA THR A 168 4.64 -9.91 -31.38
C THR A 168 4.32 -9.46 -29.96
N PRO A 169 4.23 -8.13 -29.68
CA PRO A 169 3.82 -7.63 -28.36
C PRO A 169 2.50 -8.24 -27.86
N GLN A 170 1.52 -8.41 -28.74
CA GLN A 170 0.24 -9.05 -28.41
C GLN A 170 0.41 -10.52 -28.00
N GLN A 171 1.24 -11.27 -28.72
CA GLN A 171 1.50 -12.68 -28.40
C GLN A 171 2.27 -12.81 -27.09
N ARG A 172 3.27 -11.96 -26.83
CA ARG A 172 3.99 -11.93 -25.54
C ARG A 172 3.03 -11.61 -24.38
N TRP A 173 2.18 -10.59 -24.58
CA TRP A 173 1.17 -10.26 -23.57
C TRP A 173 0.28 -11.46 -23.25
N ALA A 174 -0.22 -12.18 -24.25
CA ALA A 174 -1.06 -13.36 -24.03
C ALA A 174 -0.32 -14.46 -23.27
N VAL A 175 0.97 -14.72 -23.59
CA VAL A 175 1.79 -15.71 -22.87
C VAL A 175 2.01 -15.29 -21.40
N VAL A 176 2.43 -14.04 -21.17
CA VAL A 176 2.68 -13.50 -19.82
C VAL A 176 1.41 -13.48 -19.00
N HIS A 177 0.30 -13.02 -19.59
CA HIS A 177 -1.02 -13.01 -18.95
C HIS A 177 -1.49 -14.42 -18.59
N GLN A 178 -1.43 -15.38 -19.53
CA GLN A 178 -1.85 -16.76 -19.29
C GLN A 178 -1.04 -17.41 -18.17
N LYS A 179 0.26 -17.15 -18.11
CA LYS A 179 1.14 -17.69 -17.05
C LYS A 179 0.76 -17.13 -15.67
N ALA A 180 0.46 -15.83 -15.58
CA ALA A 180 0.19 -15.17 -14.29
C ALA A 180 -1.29 -15.26 -13.88
N TYR A 181 -2.19 -15.18 -14.83
CA TYR A 181 -3.62 -14.99 -14.63
C TYR A 181 -4.49 -16.00 -15.40
N GLY A 182 -3.98 -17.21 -15.67
CA GLY A 182 -4.68 -18.22 -16.47
C GLY A 182 -6.04 -18.69 -15.91
N GLY A 183 -6.35 -18.36 -14.66
CA GLY A 183 -7.68 -18.54 -14.07
C GLY A 183 -8.68 -17.42 -14.39
N ILE A 184 -8.23 -16.30 -15.00
CA ILE A 184 -9.11 -15.22 -15.46
C ILE A 184 -9.61 -15.61 -16.86
N ARG A 185 -10.91 -15.89 -16.94
CA ARG A 185 -11.58 -16.39 -18.15
C ARG A 185 -12.99 -15.82 -18.23
N SER A 186 -13.58 -15.88 -19.44
CA SER A 186 -14.99 -15.61 -19.64
C SER A 186 -15.87 -16.40 -18.68
N VAL A 187 -16.95 -15.81 -18.22
CA VAL A 187 -17.91 -16.47 -17.35
C VAL A 187 -19.27 -16.61 -18.05
N ARG A 188 -20.04 -17.62 -17.64
CA ARG A 188 -21.41 -17.79 -18.08
C ARG A 188 -22.39 -17.18 -17.07
N SER A 189 -23.43 -16.56 -17.57
CA SER A 189 -24.58 -16.10 -16.79
C SER A 189 -25.85 -16.75 -17.33
N ASN A 190 -26.76 -17.11 -16.43
CA ASN A 190 -28.10 -17.59 -16.82
C ASN A 190 -29.04 -16.45 -17.21
N GLU A 191 -28.59 -15.19 -17.00
CA GLU A 191 -29.38 -14.01 -17.34
C GLU A 191 -29.18 -13.62 -18.81
N PRO A 192 -30.18 -13.05 -19.50
CA PRO A 192 -30.01 -12.53 -20.85
C PRO A 192 -29.12 -11.28 -20.86
N VAL A 193 -28.54 -11.00 -22.02
CA VAL A 193 -27.57 -9.92 -22.24
C VAL A 193 -27.98 -8.58 -21.60
N PRO A 194 -29.20 -8.03 -21.85
CA PRO A 194 -29.58 -6.73 -21.28
C PRO A 194 -29.61 -6.72 -19.75
N MET A 195 -30.00 -7.83 -19.12
CA MET A 195 -30.05 -7.96 -17.67
C MET A 195 -28.63 -7.97 -17.05
N VAL A 196 -27.68 -8.67 -17.68
CA VAL A 196 -26.28 -8.70 -17.23
C VAL A 196 -25.67 -7.32 -17.32
N ILE A 197 -25.86 -6.57 -18.42
CA ILE A 197 -25.35 -5.20 -18.56
C ILE A 197 -25.98 -4.27 -17.52
N ALA A 198 -27.29 -4.32 -17.32
CA ALA A 198 -27.96 -3.53 -16.29
C ALA A 198 -27.46 -3.85 -14.87
N LYS A 199 -27.14 -5.11 -14.59
CA LYS A 199 -26.54 -5.53 -13.32
C LYS A 199 -25.12 -5.02 -13.19
N ALA A 200 -24.30 -5.12 -14.25
CA ALA A 200 -22.94 -4.61 -14.29
C ALA A 200 -22.88 -3.09 -14.04
N GLU A 201 -23.80 -2.32 -14.64
CA GLU A 201 -23.93 -0.89 -14.41
C GLU A 201 -24.23 -0.55 -12.94
N ARG A 202 -25.19 -1.26 -12.33
CA ARG A 202 -25.52 -1.08 -10.90
C ARG A 202 -24.33 -1.39 -10.00
N LEU A 203 -23.59 -2.47 -10.27
CA LEU A 203 -22.38 -2.86 -9.52
C LEU A 203 -21.28 -1.82 -9.67
N ALA A 204 -21.03 -1.32 -10.87
CA ALA A 204 -20.04 -0.29 -11.14
C ALA A 204 -20.35 1.01 -10.39
N LYS A 205 -21.61 1.48 -10.45
CA LYS A 205 -22.07 2.66 -9.70
C LYS A 205 -21.95 2.47 -8.18
N ALA A 206 -22.30 1.31 -7.66
CA ALA A 206 -22.16 0.99 -6.24
C ALA A 206 -20.70 0.99 -5.77
N ARG A 207 -19.74 0.72 -6.67
CA ARG A 207 -18.30 0.80 -6.42
C ARG A 207 -17.71 2.19 -6.66
N GLY A 208 -18.52 3.16 -7.07
CA GLY A 208 -18.07 4.52 -7.37
C GLY A 208 -17.33 4.66 -8.70
N TRP A 209 -17.52 3.72 -9.63
CA TRP A 209 -16.95 3.83 -10.98
C TRP A 209 -17.67 4.88 -11.80
N ASP A 210 -16.92 5.59 -12.63
CA ASP A 210 -17.46 6.53 -13.61
C ASP A 210 -17.90 5.76 -14.87
N VAL A 211 -19.22 5.68 -15.10
CA VAL A 211 -19.81 4.92 -16.21
C VAL A 211 -19.76 5.78 -17.47
N ALA A 212 -18.92 5.41 -18.42
CA ALA A 212 -18.79 6.10 -19.70
C ALA A 212 -19.94 5.77 -20.67
N VAL A 213 -20.35 4.50 -20.72
CA VAL A 213 -21.46 4.02 -21.54
C VAL A 213 -22.04 2.71 -21.02
N SER A 214 -23.35 2.56 -21.16
CA SER A 214 -24.08 1.33 -20.88
C SER A 214 -25.10 1.11 -22.00
N LEU A 215 -24.92 0.05 -22.79
CA LEU A 215 -25.74 -0.30 -23.95
C LEU A 215 -26.26 -1.74 -23.80
N PRO A 216 -27.34 -1.94 -23.01
CA PRO A 216 -27.86 -3.28 -22.70
C PRO A 216 -28.16 -4.12 -23.92
N GLU A 217 -28.75 -3.54 -24.95
CA GLU A 217 -29.14 -4.27 -26.18
C GLU A 217 -27.95 -4.64 -27.05
N GLU A 218 -26.83 -3.88 -26.96
CA GLU A 218 -25.59 -4.19 -27.67
C GLU A 218 -24.67 -5.13 -26.88
N GLY A 219 -24.98 -5.39 -25.61
CA GLY A 219 -24.13 -6.18 -24.72
C GLY A 219 -22.81 -5.50 -24.38
N ARG A 220 -22.76 -4.15 -24.34
CA ARG A 220 -21.56 -3.38 -24.11
C ARG A 220 -21.69 -2.43 -22.91
N PHE A 221 -20.63 -2.40 -22.12
CA PHE A 221 -20.53 -1.51 -20.97
C PHE A 221 -19.09 -1.04 -20.84
N GLU A 222 -18.86 0.26 -20.62
CA GLU A 222 -17.54 0.81 -20.36
C GLU A 222 -17.59 1.77 -19.17
N ALA A 223 -16.58 1.67 -18.30
CA ALA A 223 -16.46 2.51 -17.11
C ALA A 223 -14.98 2.72 -16.73
N THR A 224 -14.73 3.71 -15.88
CA THR A 224 -13.40 4.00 -15.31
C THR A 224 -13.46 3.86 -13.79
N GLU A 225 -12.54 3.10 -13.22
CA GLU A 225 -12.23 3.11 -11.79
C GLU A 225 -11.10 4.09 -11.51
N THR A 226 -11.21 4.83 -10.41
CA THR A 226 -10.18 5.79 -9.99
C THR A 226 -9.66 5.40 -8.60
N SER A 227 -8.34 5.21 -8.48
CA SER A 227 -7.70 4.84 -7.22
C SER A 227 -7.73 5.98 -6.20
N ALA A 228 -7.79 5.63 -4.89
CA ALA A 228 -8.08 6.59 -3.82
C ALA A 228 -7.00 7.68 -3.65
N PHE A 229 -5.71 7.33 -3.69
CA PHE A 229 -4.63 8.26 -3.34
C PHE A 229 -3.99 8.92 -4.56
N PHE A 230 -3.50 8.10 -5.48
CA PHE A 230 -2.83 8.57 -6.69
C PHE A 230 -3.79 9.02 -7.78
N GLN A 231 -5.10 8.73 -7.64
CA GLN A 231 -6.11 8.99 -8.66
C GLN A 231 -5.78 8.33 -10.02
N PHE A 232 -5.07 7.19 -9.99
CA PHE A 232 -4.84 6.40 -11.19
C PHE A 232 -6.16 5.93 -11.75
N LYS A 233 -6.30 6.02 -13.06
CA LYS A 233 -7.50 5.63 -13.79
C LYS A 233 -7.27 4.32 -14.52
N ASP A 234 -8.15 3.39 -14.28
CA ASP A 234 -8.19 2.10 -14.96
C ASP A 234 -9.51 1.96 -15.70
N ASP A 235 -9.43 1.77 -17.01
CA ASP A 235 -10.59 1.62 -17.86
C ASP A 235 -11.02 0.16 -17.91
N VAL A 236 -12.34 -0.03 -17.92
CA VAL A 236 -12.99 -1.33 -17.93
C VAL A 236 -13.97 -1.38 -19.08
N VAL A 237 -13.94 -2.49 -19.83
CA VAL A 237 -14.98 -2.82 -20.81
C VAL A 237 -15.53 -4.22 -20.53
N LEU A 238 -16.85 -4.34 -20.56
CA LEU A 238 -17.55 -5.61 -20.63
C LEU A 238 -18.14 -5.79 -22.02
N ARG A 239 -18.02 -7.02 -22.53
CA ARG A 239 -18.70 -7.54 -23.70
C ARG A 239 -19.56 -8.72 -23.27
N VAL A 240 -20.85 -8.62 -23.45
CA VAL A 240 -21.81 -9.67 -23.13
C VAL A 240 -22.47 -10.16 -24.42
N ARG A 241 -22.39 -11.47 -24.69
CA ARG A 241 -22.92 -12.10 -25.88
C ARG A 241 -23.92 -13.20 -25.51
N PRO A 242 -24.95 -13.46 -26.31
CA PRO A 242 -25.82 -14.62 -26.11
C PRO A 242 -24.98 -15.91 -26.06
N SER A 243 -25.36 -16.85 -25.21
CA SER A 243 -24.75 -18.18 -25.19
C SER A 243 -25.09 -18.93 -26.48
N GLU A 244 -24.15 -19.74 -26.99
CA GLU A 244 -24.38 -20.59 -28.18
C GLU A 244 -25.54 -21.56 -28.00
N THR A 245 -25.85 -21.94 -26.78
CA THR A 245 -26.98 -22.81 -26.44
C THR A 245 -28.35 -22.09 -26.49
N GLY A 246 -28.35 -20.76 -26.68
CA GLY A 246 -29.55 -19.94 -26.66
C GLY A 246 -30.07 -19.59 -25.25
N GLU A 247 -29.49 -20.18 -24.20
CA GLU A 247 -29.85 -19.89 -22.80
C GLU A 247 -28.74 -19.11 -22.11
N GLY A 248 -29.09 -17.93 -21.56
CA GLY A 248 -28.17 -17.07 -20.85
C GLY A 248 -27.14 -16.34 -21.74
N SER A 249 -26.03 -15.98 -21.19
CA SER A 249 -25.01 -15.17 -21.86
C SER A 249 -23.58 -15.56 -21.44
N ILE A 250 -22.61 -15.18 -22.30
CA ILE A 250 -21.17 -15.23 -22.05
C ILE A 250 -20.70 -13.81 -21.78
N VAL A 251 -19.96 -13.63 -20.69
CA VAL A 251 -19.46 -12.33 -20.24
C VAL A 251 -17.94 -12.32 -20.32
N ASP A 252 -17.42 -11.39 -21.11
CA ASP A 252 -16.01 -11.04 -21.18
C ASP A 252 -15.78 -9.69 -20.51
N MET A 253 -14.61 -9.54 -19.89
CA MET A 253 -14.18 -8.29 -19.28
C MET A 253 -12.71 -8.03 -19.58
N ARG A 254 -12.37 -6.78 -19.89
CA ARG A 254 -11.01 -6.30 -19.97
C ARG A 254 -10.84 -5.09 -19.09
N SER A 255 -9.70 -4.99 -18.39
CA SER A 255 -9.36 -3.85 -17.54
C SER A 255 -7.95 -3.40 -17.81
N VAL A 256 -7.75 -2.09 -18.08
CA VAL A 256 -6.49 -1.51 -18.54
C VAL A 256 -6.18 -0.23 -17.80
N SER A 257 -4.95 -0.11 -17.29
CA SER A 257 -4.50 1.12 -16.64
C SER A 257 -4.07 2.17 -17.68
N ARG A 258 -4.48 3.43 -17.48
CA ARG A 258 -4.10 4.54 -18.38
C ARG A 258 -2.63 4.93 -18.29
N VAL A 259 -1.94 4.60 -17.16
CA VAL A 259 -0.53 4.95 -16.90
C VAL A 259 0.22 3.80 -16.23
N GLY A 260 1.55 3.83 -16.35
CA GLY A 260 2.42 2.83 -15.75
C GLY A 260 2.67 1.61 -16.65
N VAL A 261 3.69 0.83 -16.31
CA VAL A 261 4.07 -0.42 -16.99
C VAL A 261 3.51 -1.65 -16.28
N SER A 262 3.11 -1.50 -15.00
CA SER A 262 2.49 -2.54 -14.18
C SER A 262 1.41 -1.93 -13.32
N ASP A 263 0.31 -2.66 -13.16
CA ASP A 263 -0.79 -2.32 -12.24
C ASP A 263 -0.67 -3.02 -10.87
N LEU A 264 0.44 -3.71 -10.63
CA LEU A 264 0.68 -4.52 -9.42
C LEU A 264 -0.42 -5.57 -9.16
N GLY A 265 -1.06 -6.07 -10.22
CA GLY A 265 -2.13 -7.07 -10.17
C GLY A 265 -3.52 -6.51 -9.85
N MET A 266 -3.70 -5.19 -9.84
CA MET A 266 -4.97 -4.56 -9.47
C MET A 266 -6.07 -4.84 -10.50
N ASN A 267 -5.76 -4.82 -11.81
CA ASN A 267 -6.72 -5.17 -12.85
C ASN A 267 -7.19 -6.62 -12.74
N ALA A 268 -6.28 -7.55 -12.46
CA ALA A 268 -6.61 -8.95 -12.24
C ALA A 268 -7.54 -9.14 -11.01
N LYS A 269 -7.24 -8.45 -9.91
CA LYS A 269 -8.08 -8.44 -8.71
C LYS A 269 -9.45 -7.85 -8.99
N ARG A 270 -9.53 -6.75 -9.75
CA ARG A 270 -10.77 -6.09 -10.15
C ARG A 270 -11.66 -7.02 -10.96
N VAL A 271 -11.12 -7.66 -12.01
CA VAL A 271 -11.86 -8.59 -12.86
C VAL A 271 -12.45 -9.73 -12.03
N ARG A 272 -11.64 -10.37 -11.17
CA ARG A 272 -12.13 -11.45 -10.28
C ARG A 272 -13.23 -10.98 -9.34
N ALA A 273 -13.03 -9.85 -8.66
CA ALA A 273 -14.01 -9.32 -7.71
C ALA A 273 -15.30 -8.87 -8.39
N PHE A 274 -15.22 -8.29 -9.59
CA PHE A 274 -16.39 -7.88 -10.35
C PHE A 274 -17.20 -9.09 -10.81
N PHE A 275 -16.54 -10.10 -11.33
CA PHE A 275 -17.23 -11.33 -11.76
C PHE A 275 -17.86 -12.11 -10.60
N ALA A 276 -17.20 -12.16 -9.44
CA ALA A 276 -17.78 -12.79 -8.25
C ALA A 276 -19.12 -12.15 -7.87
N ASP A 277 -19.19 -10.81 -7.87
CA ASP A 277 -20.43 -10.09 -7.55
C ASP A 277 -21.47 -10.17 -8.68
N LEU A 278 -21.01 -10.17 -9.94
CA LEU A 278 -21.89 -10.20 -11.10
C LEU A 278 -22.61 -11.55 -11.22
N THR A 279 -21.90 -12.66 -11.01
CA THR A 279 -22.45 -14.02 -11.18
C THR A 279 -22.96 -14.62 -9.88
N GLY A 280 -22.71 -14.00 -8.73
CA GLY A 280 -23.01 -14.56 -7.41
C GLY A 280 -22.12 -15.76 -7.05
N THR A 281 -21.06 -16.00 -7.82
CA THR A 281 -20.10 -17.10 -7.58
C THR A 281 -18.91 -16.54 -6.80
N VAL A 282 -18.73 -17.00 -5.58
CA VAL A 282 -17.49 -16.73 -4.83
C VAL A 282 -16.39 -17.55 -5.48
N THR A 283 -15.66 -16.96 -6.41
CA THR A 283 -14.39 -17.55 -6.85
C THR A 283 -13.42 -17.45 -5.68
N ALA A 284 -13.11 -18.60 -5.05
CA ALA A 284 -12.06 -18.66 -4.05
C ALA A 284 -10.79 -18.03 -4.65
N ALA A 285 -10.27 -17.01 -3.98
CA ALA A 285 -8.96 -16.49 -4.32
C ALA A 285 -7.91 -17.59 -4.12
N PRO A 286 -6.93 -17.73 -5.01
CA PRO A 286 -5.79 -18.60 -4.76
C PRO A 286 -4.98 -18.09 -3.58
#